data_5a88b506f1dc32d5f486ebd9feb5ba73
#
_entry.id   5a88b506f1dc32d5f486ebd9feb5ba73
#
_cell.length_a   1.000
_cell.length_b   1.000
_cell.length_c   1.000
_cell.angle_alpha   90.00
_cell.angle_beta   90.00
_cell.angle_gamma   90.00
#
_symmetry.space_group_name_H-M   'P 1'
#
loop_
_entity.id
_entity.type
_entity.pdbx_description
1 polymer ?
#
loop_
_entity_poly.entity_id
_entity_poly.type
_entity_poly.pdbx_seq_one_letter_code
_entity_poly.pdbx_strand_id
1 'polypeptide(L)'
;FADLARRVADTQPLLLELTLAQEKAVVADRKLLIVAICVTSQLPAEEILATYRLTEAELVKALTQLDRIGIIDLRPGNRYRLKVAKGFRWLPQGPVMSFFRKEVLHDYFAGGFDGESEMLMVVHGEIGRGLANSFRERLMRIGQDFSNQHLADQKLPADQRRPYTIVIGMRSWLMAALAEMQRTSED
;
A
#
# COMPACT_ATOMS: atom_id res chain seq x y z
N PHE A 1 -10.59 4.89 36.41
CA PHE A 1 -9.46 4.06 35.93
C PHE A 1 -9.64 3.68 34.47
N ALA A 2 -10.81 3.25 34.01
CA ALA A 2 -11.08 2.87 32.62
C ALA A 2 -10.92 4.04 31.62
N ASP A 3 -11.30 5.25 32.00
CA ASP A 3 -11.14 6.45 31.17
C ASP A 3 -9.67 6.90 31.03
N LEU A 4 -8.86 6.69 32.07
CA LEU A 4 -7.42 6.99 32.01
C LEU A 4 -6.69 6.01 31.10
N ALA A 5 -7.01 4.71 31.21
CA ALA A 5 -6.46 3.67 30.32
C ALA A 5 -6.86 3.90 28.86
N ARG A 6 -8.07 4.38 28.59
CA ARG A 6 -8.54 4.74 27.25
C ARG A 6 -7.81 5.97 26.69
N ARG A 7 -7.54 6.98 27.50
CA ARG A 7 -6.76 8.16 27.09
C ARG A 7 -5.29 7.85 26.84
N VAL A 8 -4.70 6.93 27.59
CA VAL A 8 -3.31 6.48 27.38
C VAL A 8 -3.20 5.63 26.10
N ALA A 9 -4.22 4.81 25.77
CA ALA A 9 -4.27 4.09 24.51
C ALA A 9 -4.44 5.02 23.29
N ASP A 10 -5.11 6.16 23.45
CA ASP A 10 -5.27 7.16 22.38
C ASP A 10 -4.01 8.00 22.11
N THR A 11 -2.99 7.92 22.98
CA THR A 11 -1.72 8.66 22.87
C THR A 11 -0.56 7.84 22.31
N GLN A 12 -0.77 6.58 21.93
CA GLN A 12 0.29 5.82 21.28
C GLN A 12 0.59 6.41 19.89
N PRO A 13 1.87 6.68 19.57
CA PRO A 13 2.23 7.22 18.27
C PRO A 13 1.81 6.23 17.17
N LEU A 14 1.22 6.77 16.10
CA LEU A 14 0.84 5.98 14.93
C LEU A 14 2.08 5.42 14.25
N LEU A 15 2.01 4.17 13.81
CA LEU A 15 3.12 3.49 13.14
C LEU A 15 3.35 4.09 11.74
N LEU A 16 4.58 4.42 11.43
CA LEU A 16 5.00 4.83 10.08
C LEU A 16 5.45 3.64 9.24
N GLU A 17 6.00 2.62 9.87
CA GLU A 17 6.48 1.39 9.24
C GLU A 17 6.25 0.20 10.21
N LEU A 18 6.15 -1.00 9.67
CA LEU A 18 6.17 -2.23 10.44
C LEU A 18 7.62 -2.71 10.65
N THR A 19 7.81 -3.54 11.66
CA THR A 19 9.05 -4.32 11.78
C THR A 19 9.08 -5.44 10.73
N LEU A 20 10.28 -5.93 10.44
CA LEU A 20 10.47 -7.08 9.55
C LEU A 20 9.66 -8.32 10.00
N ALA A 21 9.57 -8.55 11.31
CA ALA A 21 8.81 -9.67 11.87
C ALA A 21 7.30 -9.51 11.65
N GLN A 22 6.79 -8.29 11.79
CA GLN A 22 5.38 -7.98 11.52
C GLN A 22 5.04 -8.16 10.03
N GLU A 23 5.88 -7.67 9.11
CA GLU A 23 5.65 -7.89 7.68
C GLU A 23 5.75 -9.36 7.29
N LYS A 24 6.69 -10.13 7.86
CA LYS A 24 6.75 -11.59 7.66
C LYS A 24 5.46 -12.28 8.08
N ALA A 25 4.89 -11.88 9.22
CA ALA A 25 3.62 -12.42 9.68
C ALA A 25 2.47 -12.09 8.72
N VAL A 26 2.44 -10.89 8.16
CA VAL A 26 1.41 -10.46 7.19
C VAL A 26 1.48 -11.29 5.90
N VAL A 27 2.68 -11.51 5.32
CA VAL A 27 2.81 -12.22 4.04
C VAL A 27 2.74 -13.75 4.16
N ALA A 28 2.83 -14.29 5.39
CA ALA A 28 2.78 -15.72 5.63
C ALA A 28 1.43 -16.35 5.25
N ASP A 29 0.36 -15.56 5.25
CA ASP A 29 -0.99 -15.96 4.87
C ASP A 29 -1.56 -14.96 3.85
N ARG A 30 -1.92 -15.45 2.66
CA ARG A 30 -2.49 -14.61 1.58
C ARG A 30 -3.79 -13.93 1.98
N LYS A 31 -4.62 -14.58 2.81
CA LYS A 31 -5.87 -13.97 3.31
C LYS A 31 -5.57 -12.84 4.28
N LEU A 32 -4.59 -13.04 5.16
CA LEU A 32 -4.14 -11.99 6.05
C LEU A 32 -3.56 -10.80 5.28
N LEU A 33 -2.75 -11.06 4.25
CA LEU A 33 -2.18 -10.00 3.41
C LEU A 33 -3.26 -9.19 2.69
N ILE A 34 -4.25 -9.85 2.09
CA ILE A 34 -5.39 -9.16 1.45
C ILE A 34 -6.13 -8.29 2.46
N VAL A 35 -6.45 -8.84 3.63
CA VAL A 35 -7.15 -8.07 4.68
C VAL A 35 -6.28 -6.90 5.16
N ALA A 36 -4.96 -7.09 5.31
CA ALA A 36 -4.05 -6.02 5.68
C ALA A 36 -4.04 -4.86 4.67
N ILE A 37 -4.03 -5.18 3.37
CA ILE A 37 -4.15 -4.18 2.29
C ILE A 37 -5.49 -3.46 2.37
N CYS A 38 -6.58 -4.19 2.52
CA CYS A 38 -7.93 -3.61 2.63
C CYS A 38 -8.07 -2.67 3.83
N VAL A 39 -7.60 -3.08 5.02
CA VAL A 39 -7.71 -2.24 6.21
C VAL A 39 -6.81 -1.01 6.16
N THR A 40 -5.62 -1.11 5.55
CA THR A 40 -4.76 0.08 5.34
C THR A 40 -5.38 1.07 4.35
N SER A 41 -6.19 0.58 3.43
CA SER A 41 -7.06 1.38 2.56
C SER A 41 -8.40 1.75 3.21
N GLN A 42 -8.62 1.40 4.47
CA GLN A 42 -9.81 1.70 5.27
C GLN A 42 -11.12 1.16 4.69
N LEU A 43 -11.09 0.01 3.99
CA LEU A 43 -12.30 -0.65 3.51
C LEU A 43 -13.09 -1.24 4.69
N PRO A 44 -14.41 -0.96 4.80
CA PRO A 44 -15.26 -1.59 5.82
C PRO A 44 -15.28 -3.12 5.71
N ALA A 45 -15.49 -3.81 6.84
CA ALA A 45 -15.51 -5.27 6.89
C ALA A 45 -16.53 -5.90 5.91
N GLU A 46 -17.69 -5.27 5.76
CA GLU A 46 -18.74 -5.69 4.84
C GLU A 46 -18.28 -5.61 3.37
N GLU A 47 -17.56 -4.56 3.00
CA GLU A 47 -17.01 -4.43 1.64
C GLU A 47 -15.92 -5.45 1.37
N ILE A 48 -15.09 -5.78 2.36
CA ILE A 48 -14.08 -6.82 2.24
C ILE A 48 -14.73 -8.17 1.95
N LEU A 49 -15.79 -8.53 2.69
CA LEU A 49 -16.55 -9.77 2.48
C LEU A 49 -17.28 -9.79 1.13
N ALA A 50 -17.80 -8.64 0.69
CA ALA A 50 -18.48 -8.54 -0.60
C ALA A 50 -17.52 -8.66 -1.79
N THR A 51 -16.26 -8.23 -1.62
CA THR A 51 -15.27 -8.17 -2.70
C THR A 51 -14.45 -9.46 -2.81
N TYR A 52 -14.08 -10.07 -1.68
CA TYR A 52 -13.15 -11.20 -1.63
C TYR A 52 -13.82 -12.47 -1.14
N ARG A 53 -13.36 -13.62 -1.65
CA ARG A 53 -13.83 -14.95 -1.21
C ARG A 53 -13.28 -15.30 0.17
N LEU A 54 -13.81 -14.63 1.19
CA LEU A 54 -13.52 -14.86 2.60
C LEU A 54 -14.81 -15.20 3.32
N THR A 55 -14.73 -16.16 4.24
CA THR A 55 -15.81 -16.35 5.22
C THR A 55 -15.70 -15.30 6.32
N GLU A 56 -16.81 -15.03 7.01
CA GLU A 56 -16.81 -14.11 8.16
C GLU A 56 -15.79 -14.55 9.22
N ALA A 57 -15.71 -15.85 9.51
CA ALA A 57 -14.76 -16.41 10.46
C ALA A 57 -13.29 -16.15 10.06
N GLU A 58 -12.97 -16.25 8.76
CA GLU A 58 -11.63 -15.95 8.23
C GLU A 58 -11.31 -14.45 8.32
N LEU A 59 -12.27 -13.59 8.03
CA LEU A 59 -12.10 -12.15 8.20
C LEU A 59 -11.86 -11.79 9.66
N VAL A 60 -12.69 -12.30 10.59
CA VAL A 60 -12.52 -12.06 12.04
C VAL A 60 -11.16 -12.54 12.53
N LYS A 61 -10.71 -13.72 12.08
CA LYS A 61 -9.38 -14.23 12.39
C LYS A 61 -8.28 -13.29 11.90
N ALA A 62 -8.39 -12.82 10.65
CA ALA A 62 -7.42 -11.89 10.07
C ALA A 62 -7.40 -10.54 10.81
N LEU A 63 -8.57 -9.95 11.08
CA LEU A 63 -8.67 -8.69 11.83
C LEU A 63 -8.08 -8.84 13.25
N THR A 64 -8.37 -9.95 13.95
CA THR A 64 -7.78 -10.24 15.27
C THR A 64 -6.25 -10.33 15.20
N GLN A 65 -5.72 -10.93 14.14
CA GLN A 65 -4.27 -11.03 13.95
C GLN A 65 -3.64 -9.67 13.62
N LEU A 66 -4.30 -8.84 12.81
CA LEU A 66 -3.85 -7.47 12.52
C LEU A 66 -3.89 -6.56 13.75
N ASP A 67 -4.87 -6.76 14.63
CA ASP A 67 -4.91 -6.09 15.94
C ASP A 67 -3.72 -6.48 16.83
N ARG A 68 -3.38 -7.78 16.90
CA ARG A 68 -2.19 -8.27 17.63
C ARG A 68 -0.89 -7.76 17.04
N ILE A 69 -0.79 -7.65 15.72
CA ILE A 69 0.36 -7.06 15.02
C ILE A 69 0.46 -5.55 15.30
N GLY A 70 -0.64 -4.90 15.65
CA GLY A 70 -0.70 -3.47 15.96
C GLY A 70 -0.98 -2.57 14.77
N ILE A 71 -1.46 -3.11 13.64
CA ILE A 71 -1.87 -2.33 12.46
C ILE A 71 -3.21 -1.63 12.72
N ILE A 72 -4.11 -2.29 13.43
CA ILE A 72 -5.44 -1.79 13.76
C ILE A 72 -5.72 -1.88 15.27
N ASP A 73 -6.76 -1.20 15.70
CA ASP A 73 -7.46 -1.33 16.97
C ASP A 73 -8.84 -1.90 16.65
N LEU A 74 -9.03 -3.21 16.89
CA LEU A 74 -10.26 -3.93 16.57
C LEU A 74 -11.35 -3.59 17.60
N ARG A 75 -12.56 -3.34 17.11
CA ARG A 75 -13.72 -2.93 17.90
C ARG A 75 -14.90 -3.86 17.67
N PRO A 76 -15.91 -3.85 18.56
CA PRO A 76 -17.12 -4.65 18.39
C PRO A 76 -17.79 -4.47 17.02
N GLY A 77 -18.34 -5.55 16.45
CA GLY A 77 -18.99 -5.55 15.15
C GLY A 77 -17.98 -5.45 13.98
N ASN A 78 -16.79 -6.02 14.13
CA ASN A 78 -15.73 -6.03 13.12
C ASN A 78 -15.31 -4.63 12.62
N ARG A 79 -15.66 -3.60 13.38
CA ARG A 79 -15.16 -2.24 13.14
C ARG A 79 -13.72 -2.13 13.59
N TYR A 80 -12.97 -1.28 12.97
CA TYR A 80 -11.58 -1.06 13.35
C TYR A 80 -11.15 0.40 13.19
N ARG A 81 -10.10 0.77 13.89
CA ARG A 81 -9.39 2.03 13.73
C ARG A 81 -7.95 1.73 13.34
N LEU A 82 -7.43 2.43 12.33
CA LEU A 82 -6.03 2.31 11.98
C LEU A 82 -5.12 2.82 13.09
N LYS A 83 -4.05 2.07 13.36
CA LYS A 83 -2.92 2.45 14.22
C LYS A 83 -1.69 2.86 13.40
N VAL A 84 -1.83 2.94 12.08
CA VAL A 84 -0.80 3.42 11.17
C VAL A 84 -1.06 4.88 10.76
N ALA A 85 0.01 5.64 10.59
CA ALA A 85 -0.06 7.05 10.21
C ALA A 85 -0.44 7.22 8.73
N LYS A 86 -0.88 8.42 8.34
CA LYS A 86 -1.13 8.77 6.93
C LYS A 86 0.09 8.59 6.01
N GLY A 87 1.30 8.68 6.56
CA GLY A 87 2.56 8.43 5.84
C GLY A 87 3.06 6.99 5.97
N PHE A 88 2.20 6.05 6.40
CA PHE A 88 2.57 4.64 6.50
C PHE A 88 3.06 4.08 5.17
N ARG A 89 4.12 3.29 5.25
CA ARG A 89 4.66 2.56 4.10
C ARG A 89 5.17 1.19 4.54
N TRP A 90 5.07 0.25 3.62
CA TRP A 90 5.75 -1.02 3.76
C TRP A 90 7.26 -0.84 3.64
N LEU A 91 8.04 -1.66 4.31
CA LEU A 91 9.51 -1.62 4.22
C LEU A 91 9.95 -1.78 2.75
N PRO A 92 10.74 -0.87 2.18
CA PRO A 92 11.11 -0.91 0.75
C PRO A 92 11.78 -2.22 0.31
N GLN A 93 12.53 -2.86 1.21
CA GLN A 93 13.16 -4.18 1.02
C GLN A 93 12.49 -5.27 1.84
N GLY A 94 11.31 -5.00 2.39
CA GLY A 94 10.57 -5.90 3.26
C GLY A 94 9.83 -7.02 2.51
N PRO A 95 9.29 -7.98 3.27
CA PRO A 95 8.55 -9.13 2.74
C PRO A 95 7.34 -8.73 1.88
N VAL A 96 6.57 -7.73 2.30
CA VAL A 96 5.39 -7.25 1.55
C VAL A 96 5.82 -6.67 0.20
N MET A 97 6.80 -5.79 0.17
CA MET A 97 7.31 -5.22 -1.09
C MET A 97 8.02 -6.25 -1.96
N SER A 98 8.62 -7.29 -1.36
CA SER A 98 9.18 -8.42 -2.09
C SER A 98 8.07 -9.25 -2.77
N PHE A 99 6.97 -9.51 -2.06
CA PHE A 99 5.79 -10.15 -2.64
C PHE A 99 5.23 -9.35 -3.82
N PHE A 100 5.03 -8.04 -3.64
CA PHE A 100 4.55 -7.17 -4.73
C PHE A 100 5.45 -7.25 -5.96
N ARG A 101 6.77 -7.15 -5.80
CA ARG A 101 7.72 -7.20 -6.93
C ARG A 101 7.70 -8.54 -7.66
N LYS A 102 7.53 -9.65 -6.95
CA LYS A 102 7.61 -11.00 -7.54
C LYS A 102 6.28 -11.46 -8.14
N GLU A 103 5.18 -11.18 -7.44
CA GLU A 103 3.89 -11.80 -7.75
C GLU A 103 2.90 -10.82 -8.41
N VAL A 104 3.03 -9.51 -8.14
CA VAL A 104 2.00 -8.53 -8.52
C VAL A 104 2.45 -7.64 -9.68
N LEU A 105 3.68 -7.11 -9.64
CA LEU A 105 4.10 -6.12 -10.63
C LEU A 105 4.17 -6.67 -12.06
N HIS A 106 4.50 -7.94 -12.23
CA HIS A 106 4.52 -8.56 -13.56
C HIS A 106 3.11 -8.59 -14.16
N ASP A 107 2.13 -9.06 -13.40
CA ASP A 107 0.72 -9.10 -13.81
C ASP A 107 0.18 -7.69 -14.08
N TYR A 108 0.47 -6.74 -13.19
CA TYR A 108 0.05 -5.35 -13.34
C TYR A 108 0.56 -4.71 -14.65
N PHE A 109 1.83 -4.92 -15.00
CA PHE A 109 2.43 -4.36 -16.21
C PHE A 109 2.16 -5.19 -17.48
N ALA A 110 1.54 -6.35 -17.38
CA ALA A 110 1.08 -7.13 -18.52
C ALA A 110 -0.23 -6.56 -19.12
N GLY A 111 -0.94 -5.68 -18.42
CA GLY A 111 -2.14 -5.01 -18.92
C GLY A 111 -1.85 -3.99 -20.02
N GLY A 112 -2.86 -3.70 -20.85
CA GLY A 112 -2.73 -2.78 -21.99
C GLY A 112 -2.63 -1.30 -21.61
N PHE A 113 -3.16 -0.88 -20.47
CA PHE A 113 -3.29 0.52 -20.05
C PHE A 113 -4.01 1.39 -21.06
N ASP A 114 -4.97 0.82 -21.80
CA ASP A 114 -5.74 1.42 -22.89
C ASP A 114 -7.22 1.65 -22.53
N GLY A 115 -7.61 1.32 -21.29
CA GLY A 115 -8.93 1.60 -20.76
C GLY A 115 -9.17 3.10 -20.49
N GLU A 116 -10.44 3.46 -20.33
CA GLU A 116 -10.82 4.82 -19.93
C GLU A 116 -10.15 5.21 -18.59
N SER A 117 -9.43 6.33 -18.60
CA SER A 117 -8.67 6.83 -17.43
C SER A 117 -7.49 5.95 -17.00
N GLU A 118 -7.03 5.05 -17.86
CA GLU A 118 -5.80 4.29 -17.68
C GLU A 118 -4.63 4.98 -18.39
N MET A 119 -3.42 4.80 -17.86
CA MET A 119 -2.21 5.28 -18.53
C MET A 119 -0.97 4.53 -18.06
N LEU A 120 -0.06 4.31 -18.99
CA LEU A 120 1.31 3.92 -18.69
C LEU A 120 2.25 4.97 -19.28
N MET A 121 3.15 5.51 -18.46
CA MET A 121 4.13 6.48 -18.90
C MET A 121 5.53 6.06 -18.42
N VAL A 122 6.46 6.00 -19.36
CA VAL A 122 7.89 5.81 -19.07
C VAL A 122 8.63 7.05 -19.50
N VAL A 123 9.31 7.71 -18.57
CA VAL A 123 10.15 8.89 -18.83
C VAL A 123 11.58 8.61 -18.39
N HIS A 124 12.51 8.81 -19.28
CA HIS A 124 13.95 8.69 -19.02
C HIS A 124 14.62 10.03 -19.21
N GLY A 125 15.55 10.38 -18.36
CA GLY A 125 16.34 11.60 -18.45
C GLY A 125 17.27 11.78 -17.26
N GLU A 126 18.16 12.76 -17.40
CA GLU A 126 19.07 13.16 -16.34
C GLU A 126 18.57 14.40 -15.62
N ILE A 127 18.56 14.37 -14.30
CA ILE A 127 18.20 15.50 -13.46
C ILE A 127 19.30 15.80 -12.46
N GLY A 128 19.46 17.06 -12.10
CA GLY A 128 20.40 17.47 -11.06
C GLY A 128 20.12 16.77 -9.73
N ARG A 129 21.18 16.32 -9.04
CA ARG A 129 21.07 15.59 -7.77
C ARG A 129 20.21 16.32 -6.71
N GLY A 130 20.29 17.65 -6.66
CA GLY A 130 19.50 18.47 -5.74
C GLY A 130 18.01 18.45 -6.05
N LEU A 131 17.61 18.21 -7.30
CA LEU A 131 16.21 18.15 -7.71
C LEU A 131 15.57 16.78 -7.52
N ALA A 132 16.36 15.71 -7.43
CA ALA A 132 15.85 14.35 -7.28
C ALA A 132 14.97 14.19 -6.03
N ASN A 133 15.35 14.77 -4.91
CA ASN A 133 14.56 14.76 -3.69
C ASN A 133 13.24 15.51 -3.85
N SER A 134 13.24 16.65 -4.51
CA SER A 134 12.03 17.44 -4.79
C SER A 134 11.06 16.68 -5.69
N PHE A 135 11.55 15.96 -6.71
CA PHE A 135 10.73 15.06 -7.54
C PHE A 135 10.13 13.92 -6.72
N ARG A 136 10.94 13.26 -5.88
CA ARG A 136 10.45 12.20 -4.99
C ARG A 136 9.30 12.69 -4.10
N GLU A 137 9.42 13.88 -3.52
CA GLU A 137 8.36 14.46 -2.69
C GLU A 137 7.07 14.76 -3.47
N ARG A 138 7.18 15.17 -4.73
CA ARG A 138 6.01 15.36 -5.60
C ARG A 138 5.31 14.03 -5.89
N LEU A 139 6.07 12.98 -6.19
CA LEU A 139 5.52 11.64 -6.42
C LEU A 139 4.83 11.10 -5.16
N MET A 140 5.41 11.32 -3.98
CA MET A 140 4.77 10.96 -2.70
C MET A 140 3.45 11.71 -2.49
N ARG A 141 3.39 12.99 -2.87
CA ARG A 141 2.13 13.77 -2.80
C ARG A 141 1.06 13.22 -3.72
N ILE A 142 1.39 12.82 -4.95
CA ILE A 142 0.43 12.17 -5.85
C ILE A 142 -0.18 10.92 -5.21
N GLY A 143 0.64 10.07 -4.61
CA GLY A 143 0.14 8.89 -3.88
C GLY A 143 -0.77 9.26 -2.70
N GLN A 144 -0.43 10.33 -1.97
CA GLN A 144 -1.26 10.81 -0.87
C GLN A 144 -2.59 11.40 -1.35
N ASP A 145 -2.57 12.16 -2.44
CA ASP A 145 -3.78 12.74 -3.05
C ASP A 145 -4.72 11.64 -3.53
N PHE A 146 -4.20 10.58 -4.15
CA PHE A 146 -4.97 9.41 -4.52
C PHE A 146 -5.61 8.74 -3.30
N SER A 147 -4.86 8.55 -2.21
CA SER A 147 -5.39 7.96 -0.97
C SER A 147 -6.49 8.82 -0.34
N ASN A 148 -6.33 10.16 -0.36
CA ASN A 148 -7.33 11.07 0.16
C ASN A 148 -8.61 11.03 -0.70
N GLN A 149 -8.46 10.97 -2.03
CA GLN A 149 -9.60 10.85 -2.95
C GLN A 149 -10.33 9.52 -2.76
N HIS A 150 -9.59 8.41 -2.63
CA HIS A 150 -10.19 7.11 -2.31
C HIS A 150 -11.09 7.16 -1.07
N LEU A 151 -10.60 7.79 0.01
CA LEU A 151 -11.38 7.93 1.25
C LEU A 151 -12.63 8.82 1.06
N ALA A 152 -12.50 9.88 0.28
CA ALA A 152 -13.65 10.77 -0.02
C ALA A 152 -14.72 10.02 -0.82
N ASP A 153 -14.30 9.20 -1.78
CA ASP A 153 -15.19 8.50 -2.70
C ASP A 153 -15.81 7.23 -2.11
N GLN A 154 -15.37 6.77 -0.93
CA GLN A 154 -16.05 5.68 -0.20
C GLN A 154 -17.53 5.98 0.10
N LYS A 155 -17.93 7.26 0.08
CA LYS A 155 -19.32 7.68 0.26
C LYS A 155 -20.17 7.51 -1.00
N LEU A 156 -19.56 7.31 -2.15
CA LEU A 156 -20.26 7.09 -3.41
C LEU A 156 -20.82 5.66 -3.48
N PRO A 157 -21.93 5.46 -4.20
CA PRO A 157 -22.44 4.14 -4.52
C PRO A 157 -21.39 3.26 -5.21
N ALA A 158 -21.43 1.94 -4.99
CA ALA A 158 -20.43 1.03 -5.52
C ALA A 158 -20.35 1.00 -7.05
N ASP A 159 -21.47 1.22 -7.74
CA ASP A 159 -21.58 1.31 -9.21
C ASP A 159 -20.94 2.58 -9.81
N GLN A 160 -20.67 3.58 -8.97
CA GLN A 160 -19.96 4.81 -9.35
C GLN A 160 -18.47 4.77 -9.04
N ARG A 161 -17.97 3.65 -8.51
CA ARG A 161 -16.55 3.46 -8.14
C ARG A 161 -15.93 2.36 -8.98
N ARG A 162 -14.69 2.57 -9.41
CA ARG A 162 -13.86 1.52 -10.02
C ARG A 162 -12.57 1.36 -9.21
N PRO A 163 -12.05 0.13 -9.05
CA PRO A 163 -10.75 -0.07 -8.44
C PRO A 163 -9.64 0.42 -9.38
N TYR A 164 -8.84 1.35 -8.89
CA TYR A 164 -7.61 1.78 -9.55
C TYR A 164 -6.41 1.47 -8.67
N THR A 165 -5.31 1.10 -9.29
CA THR A 165 -4.02 0.93 -8.62
C THR A 165 -3.01 1.86 -9.28
N ILE A 166 -2.27 2.62 -8.48
CA ILE A 166 -1.16 3.43 -8.94
C ILE A 166 0.14 2.81 -8.45
N VAL A 167 1.06 2.56 -9.36
CA VAL A 167 2.43 2.15 -9.04
C VAL A 167 3.35 3.31 -9.38
N ILE A 168 4.01 3.84 -8.37
CA ILE A 168 4.94 4.97 -8.51
C ILE A 168 6.33 4.51 -8.13
N GLY A 169 7.28 4.66 -9.05
CA GLY A 169 8.68 4.32 -8.82
C GLY A 169 9.60 5.34 -9.48
N MET A 170 10.65 5.72 -8.75
CA MET A 170 11.74 6.56 -9.26
C MET A 170 13.05 5.99 -8.72
N ARG A 171 13.98 5.73 -9.60
CA ARG A 171 15.34 5.30 -9.23
C ARG A 171 16.36 5.74 -10.26
N SER A 172 17.60 5.90 -9.84
CA SER A 172 18.73 5.95 -10.80
C SER A 172 18.84 4.59 -11.48
N TRP A 173 18.67 4.57 -12.80
CA TRP A 173 18.65 3.34 -13.56
C TRP A 173 19.02 3.59 -15.02
N LEU A 174 19.90 2.77 -15.54
CA LEU A 174 20.19 2.65 -16.95
C LEU A 174 19.55 1.37 -17.49
N MET A 175 19.05 1.43 -18.70
CA MET A 175 18.37 0.29 -19.33
C MET A 175 19.37 -0.85 -19.55
N ALA A 176 19.29 -1.89 -18.74
CA ALA A 176 20.19 -3.05 -18.84
C ALA A 176 20.14 -3.72 -20.22
N ALA A 177 18.99 -3.72 -20.88
CA ALA A 177 18.81 -4.21 -22.23
C ALA A 177 19.63 -3.44 -23.30
N LEU A 178 20.09 -2.24 -22.98
CA LEU A 178 20.90 -1.39 -23.86
C LEU A 178 22.34 -1.22 -23.33
N ALA A 179 22.74 -1.98 -22.33
CA ALA A 179 24.06 -1.85 -21.70
C ALA A 179 25.20 -2.08 -22.69
N GLU A 180 25.02 -2.99 -23.65
CA GLU A 180 26.00 -3.28 -24.70
C GLU A 180 26.25 -2.09 -25.65
N MET A 181 25.35 -1.13 -25.71
CA MET A 181 25.44 0.08 -26.53
C MET A 181 26.07 1.27 -25.79
N GLN A 182 26.35 1.11 -24.51
CA GLN A 182 27.00 2.17 -23.73
C GLN A 182 28.50 2.22 -24.01
N ARG A 183 29.00 3.43 -24.22
CA ARG A 183 30.45 3.62 -24.29
C ARG A 183 31.07 3.30 -22.94
N THR A 184 32.14 2.53 -22.97
CA THR A 184 33.00 2.32 -21.81
C THR A 184 34.02 3.47 -21.75
N SER A 185 34.49 3.80 -20.56
CA SER A 185 35.47 4.89 -20.35
C SER A 185 36.82 4.64 -21.01
N GLU A 186 36.97 3.54 -21.73
CA GLU A 186 38.18 3.18 -22.51
C GLU A 186 38.00 3.37 -24.03
N ASP A 187 36.81 3.76 -24.49
CA ASP A 187 36.50 4.17 -25.87
C ASP A 187 36.57 5.72 -26.00
#